data_f141322ddf93ea0605925edee0ad8e65
#
_entry.id   f141322ddf93ea0605925edee0ad8e65
#
_cell.length_a   1.000
_cell.length_b   1.000
_cell.length_c   1.000
_cell.angle_alpha   90.00
_cell.angle_beta   90.00
_cell.angle_gamma   90.00
#
_symmetry.space_group_name_H-M   'P 1'
#
loop_
_entity.id
_entity.type
_entity.pdbx_description
1 polymer ?
#
loop_
_entity_poly.entity_id
_entity_poly.type
_entity_poly.pdbx_seq_one_letter_code
_entity_poly.pdbx_strand_id
1 'polypeptide(L)'
;GHIGEKTSYLFSLRQSYLQLLFKMIGLPFLPNYIDGQLKVKTRLSEHDELTVLGLAGFDNMKLNLDEEGEDAEYLLSYLPRIRQETFTVGAAWRHYAGRHVQTVSLGHTYLNNRNLKYRGNDDSSEDNLTLRLRSVEQKTTLRAENRSYLGRWTVREGAELSYSGYTNRTEQRLFTDEAALSD
;
A
#
# COMPACT_ATOMS: atom_id res chain seq x y z
N GLY A 1 22.98 -7.83 2.31
CA GLY A 1 24.15 -8.25 3.10
C GLY A 1 23.96 -9.58 3.80
N HIS A 2 24.96 -9.94 4.58
CA HIS A 2 24.96 -11.18 5.37
C HIS A 2 25.29 -10.87 6.83
N ILE A 3 24.71 -11.64 7.74
CA ILE A 3 25.03 -11.65 9.17
C ILE A 3 25.47 -13.07 9.50
N GLY A 4 26.79 -13.27 9.64
CA GLY A 4 27.37 -14.60 9.73
C GLY A 4 27.13 -15.44 8.47
N GLU A 5 27.22 -16.77 8.61
CA GLU A 5 27.11 -17.70 7.47
C GLU A 5 25.68 -18.15 7.18
N LYS A 6 24.75 -17.94 8.12
CA LYS A 6 23.39 -18.50 8.06
C LYS A 6 22.31 -17.50 7.70
N THR A 7 22.58 -16.20 7.82
CA THR A 7 21.57 -15.16 7.67
C THR A 7 21.95 -14.17 6.58
N SER A 8 21.04 -13.94 5.66
CA SER A 8 21.14 -12.87 4.68
C SER A 8 19.99 -11.87 4.86
N TYR A 9 20.26 -10.63 4.55
CA TYR A 9 19.24 -9.58 4.58
C TYR A 9 19.31 -8.68 3.35
N LEU A 10 18.19 -8.12 3.02
CA LEU A 10 18.03 -7.07 2.03
C LEU A 10 17.22 -5.96 2.68
N PHE A 11 17.73 -4.75 2.59
CA PHE A 11 17.03 -3.54 3.00
C PHE A 11 17.04 -2.53 1.85
N SER A 12 15.94 -1.85 1.63
CA SER A 12 15.83 -0.76 0.68
C SER A 12 14.91 0.31 1.23
N LEU A 13 15.30 1.56 1.09
CA LEU A 13 14.47 2.74 1.34
C LEU A 13 14.51 3.59 0.08
N ARG A 14 13.35 4.00 -0.40
CA ARG A 14 13.22 4.80 -1.62
C ARG A 14 12.31 5.98 -1.38
N GLN A 15 12.65 7.10 -1.98
CA GLN A 15 11.80 8.30 -2.03
C GLN A 15 11.63 8.73 -3.47
N SER A 16 10.42 9.09 -3.85
CA SER A 16 10.11 9.62 -5.18
C SER A 16 10.49 11.10 -5.28
N TYR A 17 11.06 11.45 -6.43
CA TYR A 17 11.25 12.84 -6.85
C TYR A 17 10.24 13.28 -7.94
N LEU A 18 9.19 12.48 -8.14
CA LEU A 18 8.18 12.70 -9.18
C LEU A 18 7.45 14.03 -9.00
N GLN A 19 7.31 14.50 -7.77
CA GLN A 19 6.75 15.81 -7.45
C GLN A 19 7.49 16.96 -8.16
N LEU A 20 8.83 16.91 -8.22
CA LEU A 20 9.62 17.94 -8.91
C LEU A 20 9.36 17.93 -10.42
N LEU A 21 9.32 16.74 -11.02
CA LEU A 21 9.02 16.58 -12.43
C LEU A 21 7.63 17.11 -12.78
N PHE A 22 6.62 16.75 -11.99
CA PHE A 22 5.23 17.16 -12.21
C PHE A 22 5.06 18.66 -12.08
N LYS A 23 5.77 19.29 -11.11
CA LYS A 23 5.79 20.74 -10.98
C LYS A 23 6.44 21.41 -12.19
N MET A 24 7.53 20.86 -12.74
CA MET A 24 8.22 21.43 -13.91
C MET A 24 7.38 21.34 -15.21
N ILE A 25 6.53 20.35 -15.36
CA ILE A 25 5.69 20.18 -16.55
C ILE A 25 4.26 20.73 -16.36
N GLY A 26 4.01 21.49 -15.26
CA GLY A 26 2.75 22.17 -15.05
C GLY A 26 1.57 21.26 -14.74
N LEU A 27 1.76 20.19 -13.97
CA LEU A 27 0.64 19.34 -13.58
C LEU A 27 -0.03 19.85 -12.31
N PRO A 28 -1.38 19.79 -12.21
CA PRO A 28 -2.15 20.28 -11.08
C PRO A 28 -2.10 19.38 -9.85
N PHE A 29 -1.30 18.31 -9.87
CA PHE A 29 -1.12 17.39 -8.76
C PHE A 29 0.34 16.96 -8.60
N LEU A 30 0.75 16.80 -7.35
CA LEU A 30 2.14 16.58 -6.94
C LEU A 30 2.24 15.29 -6.11
N PRO A 31 2.46 14.11 -6.75
CA PRO A 31 2.63 12.86 -6.05
C PRO A 31 3.99 12.79 -5.35
N ASN A 32 3.98 12.34 -4.13
CA ASN A 32 5.17 12.04 -3.35
C ASN A 32 4.97 10.71 -2.66
N TYR A 33 5.92 9.79 -2.82
CA TYR A 33 5.88 8.53 -2.11
C TYR A 33 7.24 8.18 -1.51
N ILE A 34 7.18 7.52 -0.36
CA ILE A 34 8.31 6.91 0.33
C ILE A 34 7.95 5.46 0.55
N ASP A 35 8.84 4.55 0.20
CA ASP A 35 8.67 3.13 0.48
C ASP A 35 9.93 2.52 1.06
N GLY A 36 9.72 1.52 1.91
CA GLY A 36 10.77 0.75 2.54
C GLY A 36 10.48 -0.73 2.48
N GLN A 37 11.52 -1.53 2.33
CA GLN A 37 11.41 -2.97 2.39
C GLN A 37 12.57 -3.59 3.15
N LEU A 38 12.25 -4.63 3.91
CA LEU A 38 13.20 -5.46 4.63
C LEU A 38 12.87 -6.92 4.36
N LYS A 39 13.87 -7.70 3.97
CA LYS A 39 13.79 -9.15 3.87
C LYS A 39 14.95 -9.76 4.64
N VAL A 40 14.64 -10.65 5.54
CA VAL A 40 15.63 -11.44 6.28
C VAL A 40 15.37 -12.90 5.98
N LYS A 41 16.42 -13.61 5.61
CA LYS A 41 16.40 -15.03 5.34
C LYS A 41 17.47 -15.69 6.19
N THR A 42 17.08 -16.64 7.03
CA THR A 42 17.99 -17.33 7.93
C THR A 42 17.82 -18.84 7.84
N ARG A 43 18.95 -19.57 7.86
CA ARG A 43 18.99 -21.02 7.98
C ARG A 43 18.96 -21.37 9.46
N LEU A 44 17.84 -21.93 9.94
CA LEU A 44 17.68 -22.34 11.33
C LEU A 44 18.42 -23.66 11.62
N SER A 45 18.35 -24.60 10.66
CA SER A 45 19.03 -25.91 10.73
C SER A 45 19.50 -26.31 9.32
N GLU A 46 20.01 -27.54 9.17
CA GLU A 46 20.32 -28.10 7.84
C GLU A 46 19.08 -28.29 6.97
N HIS A 47 17.92 -28.44 7.62
CA HIS A 47 16.65 -28.73 6.95
C HIS A 47 15.65 -27.58 7.01
N ASP A 48 15.92 -26.54 7.80
CA ASP A 48 14.94 -25.48 8.08
C ASP A 48 15.46 -24.10 7.70
N GLU A 49 14.62 -23.38 7.01
CA GLU A 49 14.86 -22.01 6.56
C GLU A 49 13.67 -21.13 6.94
N LEU A 50 13.93 -19.97 7.51
CA LEU A 50 12.94 -18.94 7.81
C LEU A 50 13.22 -17.70 6.96
N THR A 51 12.19 -17.20 6.31
CA THR A 51 12.20 -15.90 5.63
C THR A 51 11.19 -14.99 6.28
N VAL A 52 11.59 -13.77 6.63
CA VAL A 52 10.71 -12.71 7.11
C VAL A 52 10.77 -11.55 6.13
N LEU A 53 9.62 -10.96 5.83
CA LEU A 53 9.45 -9.84 4.92
C LEU A 53 8.67 -8.73 5.61
N GLY A 54 9.14 -7.50 5.46
CA GLY A 54 8.41 -6.28 5.80
C GLY A 54 8.42 -5.30 4.63
N LEU A 55 7.25 -4.74 4.31
CA LEU A 55 7.08 -3.69 3.32
C LEU A 55 6.29 -2.54 3.96
N ALA A 56 6.68 -1.31 3.70
CA ALA A 56 5.95 -0.12 4.09
C ALA A 56 5.94 0.88 2.94
N GLY A 57 4.81 1.52 2.71
CA GLY A 57 4.64 2.54 1.69
C GLY A 57 3.78 3.69 2.21
N PHE A 58 4.20 4.91 1.93
CA PHE A 58 3.49 6.14 2.25
C PHE A 58 3.36 6.97 0.99
N ASP A 59 2.14 7.11 0.51
CA ASP A 59 1.79 7.89 -0.66
C ASP A 59 1.03 9.14 -0.24
N ASN A 60 1.43 10.28 -0.78
CA ASN A 60 0.78 11.56 -0.54
C ASN A 60 0.69 12.34 -1.85
N MET A 61 -0.53 12.62 -2.29
CA MET A 61 -0.79 13.47 -3.43
C MET A 61 -1.31 14.82 -2.97
N LYS A 62 -0.51 15.87 -3.15
CA LYS A 62 -0.89 17.26 -2.94
C LYS A 62 -1.40 17.87 -4.22
N LEU A 63 -2.24 18.89 -4.11
CA LEU A 63 -2.65 19.72 -5.24
C LEU A 63 -1.60 20.80 -5.48
N ASN A 64 -1.34 21.11 -6.76
CA ASN A 64 -0.52 22.24 -7.21
C ASN A 64 -1.47 23.40 -7.53
N LEU A 65 -1.73 24.23 -6.53
CA LEU A 65 -2.65 25.36 -6.66
C LEU A 65 -2.02 26.57 -7.36
N ASP A 66 -0.70 26.52 -7.61
CA ASP A 66 0.03 27.58 -8.32
C ASP A 66 -0.12 27.46 -9.85
N GLU A 67 -0.71 26.37 -10.33
CA GLU A 67 -0.88 26.11 -11.76
C GLU A 67 -2.15 26.81 -12.28
N GLU A 68 -2.00 27.57 -13.34
CA GLU A 68 -3.06 28.38 -13.96
C GLU A 68 -3.47 27.78 -15.31
N GLY A 69 -4.73 27.98 -15.69
CA GLY A 69 -5.31 27.56 -16.97
C GLY A 69 -6.60 26.78 -16.79
N GLU A 70 -7.48 26.85 -17.79
CA GLU A 70 -8.81 26.22 -17.73
C GLU A 70 -8.75 24.72 -17.44
N ASP A 71 -7.81 24.00 -18.04
CA ASP A 71 -7.63 22.56 -17.82
C ASP A 71 -7.15 22.26 -16.40
N ALA A 72 -6.23 23.08 -15.86
CA ALA A 72 -5.73 22.93 -14.51
C ALA A 72 -6.80 23.23 -13.47
N GLU A 73 -7.54 24.32 -13.63
CA GLU A 73 -8.67 24.68 -12.77
C GLU A 73 -9.75 23.61 -12.78
N TYR A 74 -10.09 23.08 -13.97
CA TYR A 74 -11.04 22.00 -14.11
C TYR A 74 -10.60 20.76 -13.33
N LEU A 75 -9.35 20.30 -13.51
CA LEU A 75 -8.82 19.14 -12.79
C LEU A 75 -8.77 19.39 -11.28
N LEU A 76 -8.32 20.57 -10.84
CA LEU A 76 -8.28 20.94 -9.42
C LEU A 76 -9.68 20.97 -8.78
N SER A 77 -10.73 21.27 -9.55
CA SER A 77 -12.10 21.24 -9.05
C SER A 77 -12.58 19.85 -8.64
N TYR A 78 -12.04 18.78 -9.22
CA TYR A 78 -12.43 17.38 -8.96
C TYR A 78 -11.45 16.60 -8.10
N LEU A 79 -10.15 16.92 -8.19
CA LEU A 79 -9.11 16.13 -7.51
C LEU A 79 -9.19 16.30 -5.98
N PRO A 80 -9.26 15.20 -5.21
CA PRO A 80 -9.07 15.24 -3.78
C PRO A 80 -7.58 15.24 -3.42
N ARG A 81 -7.25 15.63 -2.21
CA ARG A 81 -5.97 15.31 -1.58
C ARG A 81 -5.99 13.87 -1.13
N ILE A 82 -5.01 13.07 -1.54
CA ILE A 82 -4.95 11.63 -1.26
C ILE A 82 -3.77 11.36 -0.35
N ARG A 83 -4.00 10.57 0.69
CA ARG A 83 -2.96 10.00 1.55
C ARG A 83 -3.23 8.52 1.72
N GLN A 84 -2.23 7.70 1.42
CA GLN A 84 -2.27 6.27 1.55
C GLN A 84 -1.11 5.75 2.37
N GLU A 85 -1.39 4.82 3.26
CA GLU A 85 -0.41 4.15 4.11
C GLU A 85 -0.59 2.64 3.93
N THR A 86 0.48 1.96 3.54
CA THR A 86 0.47 0.51 3.30
C THR A 86 1.55 -0.15 4.12
N PHE A 87 1.18 -1.22 4.82
CA PHE A 87 2.12 -2.08 5.56
C PHE A 87 1.84 -3.53 5.22
N THR A 88 2.89 -4.27 4.92
CA THR A 88 2.81 -5.73 4.74
C THR A 88 3.93 -6.37 5.54
N VAL A 89 3.56 -7.35 6.36
CA VAL A 89 4.52 -8.19 7.08
C VAL A 89 4.21 -9.65 6.80
N GLY A 90 5.24 -10.46 6.71
CA GLY A 90 5.05 -11.89 6.48
C GLY A 90 6.25 -12.71 6.92
N ALA A 91 5.98 -13.97 7.22
CA ALA A 91 6.99 -14.97 7.50
C ALA A 91 6.68 -16.24 6.72
N ALA A 92 7.73 -16.90 6.22
CA ALA A 92 7.65 -18.20 5.57
C ALA A 92 8.72 -19.13 6.15
N TRP A 93 8.26 -20.21 6.74
CA TRP A 93 9.11 -21.33 7.15
C TRP A 93 9.12 -22.39 6.06
N ARG A 94 10.32 -22.89 5.72
CA ARG A 94 10.52 -23.95 4.74
C ARG A 94 11.30 -25.08 5.36
N HIS A 95 10.78 -26.29 5.21
CA HIS A 95 11.40 -27.53 5.68
C HIS A 95 11.75 -28.44 4.51
N TYR A 96 12.97 -28.94 4.49
CA TYR A 96 13.50 -29.83 3.47
C TYR A 96 13.58 -31.25 4.03
N ALA A 97 12.72 -32.17 3.57
CA ALA A 97 12.65 -33.56 4.01
C ALA A 97 12.87 -34.50 2.83
N GLY A 98 14.13 -34.77 2.50
CA GLY A 98 14.52 -35.64 1.40
C GLY A 98 14.00 -35.17 0.04
N ARG A 99 12.96 -35.82 -0.48
CA ARG A 99 12.31 -35.45 -1.76
C ARG A 99 11.14 -34.47 -1.60
N HIS A 100 10.89 -34.01 -0.39
CA HIS A 100 9.77 -33.12 -0.07
C HIS A 100 10.28 -31.76 0.38
N VAL A 101 9.58 -30.71 -0.02
CA VAL A 101 9.80 -29.36 0.46
C VAL A 101 8.47 -28.83 0.95
N GLN A 102 8.36 -28.66 2.25
CA GLN A 102 7.19 -28.11 2.91
C GLN A 102 7.39 -26.62 3.15
N THR A 103 6.38 -25.82 2.90
CA THR A 103 6.39 -24.38 3.14
C THR A 103 5.12 -23.97 3.87
N VAL A 104 5.27 -23.30 5.00
CA VAL A 104 4.17 -22.64 5.70
C VAL A 104 4.47 -21.16 5.73
N SER A 105 3.51 -20.35 5.32
CA SER A 105 3.66 -18.90 5.32
C SER A 105 2.44 -18.21 5.93
N LEU A 106 2.71 -17.16 6.69
CA LEU A 106 1.72 -16.24 7.25
C LEU A 106 2.06 -14.83 6.80
N GLY A 107 1.09 -14.13 6.24
CA GLY A 107 1.22 -12.74 5.83
C GLY A 107 0.06 -11.91 6.29
N HIS A 108 0.32 -10.64 6.60
CA HIS A 108 -0.68 -9.64 6.91
C HIS A 108 -0.41 -8.36 6.16
N THR A 109 -1.43 -7.83 5.50
CA THR A 109 -1.40 -6.53 4.81
C THR A 109 -2.43 -5.61 5.43
N TYR A 110 -2.02 -4.37 5.64
CA TYR A 110 -2.86 -3.26 6.10
C TYR A 110 -2.72 -2.10 5.10
N LEU A 111 -3.86 -1.57 4.66
CA LEU A 111 -3.96 -0.40 3.80
C LEU A 111 -4.92 0.60 4.44
N ASN A 112 -4.49 1.85 4.59
CA ASN A 112 -5.32 2.95 5.05
C ASN A 112 -5.28 4.05 3.99
N ASN A 113 -6.42 4.34 3.40
CA ASN A 113 -6.59 5.36 2.38
C ASN A 113 -7.47 6.48 2.91
N ARG A 114 -7.04 7.74 2.70
CA ARG A 114 -7.75 8.95 3.12
C ARG A 114 -7.79 9.92 1.96
N ASN A 115 -9.00 10.34 1.60
CA ASN A 115 -9.23 11.35 0.58
C ASN A 115 -9.98 12.52 1.22
N LEU A 116 -9.47 13.71 0.99
CA LEU A 116 -10.07 14.96 1.48
C LEU A 116 -10.29 15.90 0.30
N LYS A 117 -11.50 16.45 0.20
CA LYS A 117 -11.81 17.49 -0.77
C LYS A 117 -12.39 18.69 -0.03
N TYR A 118 -11.91 19.85 -0.39
CA TYR A 118 -12.36 21.13 0.18
C TYR A 118 -12.98 22.00 -0.91
N ARG A 119 -13.95 22.80 -0.53
CA ARG A 119 -14.57 23.82 -1.40
C ARG A 119 -13.50 24.82 -1.82
N GLY A 120 -13.40 25.09 -3.13
CA GLY A 120 -12.37 25.97 -3.68
C GLY A 120 -10.92 25.52 -3.38
N ASN A 121 -10.72 24.25 -2.98
CA ASN A 121 -9.44 23.71 -2.51
C ASN A 121 -8.85 24.40 -1.25
N ASP A 122 -9.66 25.22 -0.56
CA ASP A 122 -9.27 25.94 0.65
C ASP A 122 -9.41 25.04 1.88
N ASP A 123 -8.27 24.63 2.45
CA ASP A 123 -8.17 23.80 3.66
C ASP A 123 -7.95 24.59 4.94
N SER A 124 -8.12 25.91 4.90
CA SER A 124 -7.94 26.78 6.07
C SER A 124 -9.01 26.52 7.16
N SER A 125 -10.17 26.00 6.78
CA SER A 125 -11.26 25.66 7.70
C SER A 125 -11.86 24.28 7.40
N GLU A 126 -12.26 23.56 8.45
CA GLU A 126 -13.06 22.32 8.32
C GLU A 126 -14.46 22.58 7.73
N ASP A 127 -14.97 23.81 7.79
CA ASP A 127 -16.25 24.17 7.18
C ASP A 127 -16.21 24.08 5.65
N ASN A 128 -15.04 24.20 5.05
CA ASN A 128 -14.82 24.04 3.62
C ASN A 128 -14.73 22.55 3.20
N LEU A 129 -14.71 21.61 4.15
CA LEU A 129 -14.60 20.19 3.85
C LEU A 129 -15.88 19.69 3.17
N THR A 130 -15.80 19.29 1.90
CA THR A 130 -16.90 18.74 1.11
C THR A 130 -16.94 17.23 1.10
N LEU A 131 -15.78 16.59 1.12
CA LEU A 131 -15.64 15.14 1.13
C LEU A 131 -14.53 14.70 2.07
N ARG A 132 -14.86 13.79 2.98
CA ARG A 132 -13.91 13.01 3.78
C ARG A 132 -14.20 11.55 3.55
N LEU A 133 -13.27 10.86 2.92
CA LEU A 133 -13.31 9.42 2.77
C LEU A 133 -12.13 8.80 3.51
N ARG A 134 -12.42 7.79 4.30
CA ARG A 134 -11.41 6.92 4.91
C ARG A 134 -11.79 5.48 4.70
N SER A 135 -10.91 4.71 4.05
CA SER A 135 -11.05 3.27 3.92
C SER A 135 -9.85 2.56 4.52
N VAL A 136 -10.14 1.45 5.19
CA VAL A 136 -9.13 0.57 5.77
C VAL A 136 -9.37 -0.82 5.23
N GLU A 137 -8.34 -1.41 4.65
CA GLU A 137 -8.33 -2.79 4.19
C GLU A 137 -7.29 -3.57 4.99
N GLN A 138 -7.66 -4.77 5.40
CA GLN A 138 -6.75 -5.70 6.08
C GLN A 138 -6.92 -7.08 5.47
N LYS A 139 -5.81 -7.76 5.23
CA LYS A 139 -5.83 -9.14 4.77
C LYS A 139 -4.77 -9.95 5.50
N THR A 140 -5.20 -11.05 6.11
CA THR A 140 -4.31 -12.06 6.69
C THR A 140 -4.42 -13.32 5.87
N THR A 141 -3.29 -13.90 5.46
CA THR A 141 -3.26 -15.12 4.66
C THR A 141 -2.33 -16.14 5.31
N LEU A 142 -2.84 -17.32 5.58
CA LEU A 142 -2.08 -18.50 5.97
C LEU A 142 -2.07 -19.46 4.79
N ARG A 143 -0.87 -19.90 4.36
CA ARG A 143 -0.71 -20.88 3.28
C ARG A 143 0.24 -21.98 3.70
N ALA A 144 -0.16 -23.21 3.44
CA ALA A 144 0.68 -24.39 3.57
C ALA A 144 0.80 -25.09 2.21
N GLU A 145 2.00 -25.42 1.80
CA GLU A 145 2.32 -26.07 0.53
C GLU A 145 3.33 -27.21 0.76
N ASN A 146 3.11 -28.33 0.11
CA ASN A 146 4.11 -29.40 -0.01
C ASN A 146 4.47 -29.59 -1.49
N ARG A 147 5.76 -29.73 -1.76
CA ARG A 147 6.29 -30.06 -3.08
C ARG A 147 7.08 -31.36 -3.00
N SER A 148 6.66 -32.34 -3.79
CA SER A 148 7.25 -33.70 -3.82
C SER A 148 7.92 -33.95 -5.17
N TYR A 149 9.18 -34.40 -5.15
CA TYR A 149 9.95 -34.77 -6.34
C TYR A 149 9.93 -36.29 -6.49
N LEU A 150 9.12 -36.80 -7.42
CA LEU A 150 8.84 -38.23 -7.64
C LEU A 150 9.36 -38.66 -9.03
N GLY A 151 10.66 -38.91 -9.12
CA GLY A 151 11.32 -39.23 -10.38
C GLY A 151 11.20 -38.07 -11.39
N ARG A 152 10.46 -38.30 -12.51
CA ARG A 152 10.20 -37.27 -13.53
C ARG A 152 9.05 -36.33 -13.17
N TRP A 153 8.32 -36.60 -12.09
CA TRP A 153 7.17 -35.82 -11.69
C TRP A 153 7.50 -34.87 -10.54
N THR A 154 6.96 -33.66 -10.60
CA THR A 154 6.92 -32.74 -9.47
C THR A 154 5.47 -32.47 -9.12
N VAL A 155 5.04 -32.95 -7.96
CA VAL A 155 3.70 -32.77 -7.43
C VAL A 155 3.73 -31.60 -6.44
N ARG A 156 2.76 -30.68 -6.58
CA ARG A 156 2.53 -29.58 -5.62
C ARG A 156 1.11 -29.66 -5.12
N GLU A 157 0.96 -29.63 -3.83
CA GLU A 157 -0.30 -29.65 -3.12
C GLU A 157 -0.27 -28.63 -2.01
N GLY A 158 -1.40 -28.07 -1.64
CA GLY A 158 -1.46 -27.08 -0.59
C GLY A 158 -2.85 -26.57 -0.33
N ALA A 159 -2.94 -25.76 0.72
CA ALA A 159 -4.14 -25.06 1.13
C ALA A 159 -3.80 -23.62 1.51
N GLU A 160 -4.75 -22.74 1.27
CA GLU A 160 -4.68 -21.33 1.66
C GLU A 160 -5.96 -20.93 2.37
N LEU A 161 -5.80 -20.23 3.48
CA LEU A 161 -6.88 -19.59 4.20
C LEU A 161 -6.59 -18.09 4.24
N SER A 162 -7.55 -17.28 3.80
CA SER A 162 -7.46 -15.84 3.84
C SER A 162 -8.64 -15.25 4.60
N TYR A 163 -8.34 -14.29 5.47
CA TYR A 163 -9.32 -13.42 6.11
C TYR A 163 -9.11 -11.98 5.65
N SER A 164 -10.15 -11.35 5.13
CA SER A 164 -10.12 -9.97 4.67
C SER A 164 -11.16 -9.14 5.38
N GLY A 165 -10.76 -7.97 5.86
CA GLY A 165 -11.63 -6.95 6.44
C GLY A 165 -11.55 -5.65 5.65
N TYR A 166 -12.69 -5.05 5.38
CA TYR A 166 -12.81 -3.75 4.74
C TYR A 166 -13.74 -2.85 5.55
N THR A 167 -13.29 -1.64 5.82
CA THR A 167 -14.09 -0.61 6.46
C THR A 167 -14.02 0.66 5.62
N ASN A 168 -15.16 1.25 5.33
CA ASN A 168 -15.26 2.54 4.62
C ASN A 168 -16.13 3.50 5.43
N ARG A 169 -15.63 4.72 5.62
CA ARG A 169 -16.38 5.84 6.16
C ARG A 169 -16.28 7.02 5.19
N THR A 170 -17.42 7.43 4.68
CA THR A 170 -17.53 8.57 3.76
C THR A 170 -18.46 9.59 4.37
N GLU A 171 -17.96 10.81 4.51
CA GLU A 171 -18.73 12.00 4.92
C GLU A 171 -18.71 12.98 3.77
N GLN A 172 -19.90 13.37 3.29
CA GLN A 172 -20.04 14.34 2.22
C GLN A 172 -20.98 15.45 2.69
N ARG A 173 -20.55 16.69 2.55
CA ARG A 173 -21.38 17.86 2.76
C ARG A 173 -21.88 18.36 1.42
N LEU A 174 -23.18 18.56 1.34
CA LEU A 174 -23.81 19.21 0.21
C LEU A 174 -24.03 20.67 0.59
N PHE A 175 -23.51 21.59 -0.21
CA PHE A 175 -23.79 23.01 -0.09
C PHE A 175 -24.94 23.30 -1.02
N THR A 176 -26.08 23.68 -0.46
CA THR A 176 -27.23 24.14 -1.22
C THR A 176 -27.07 25.65 -1.37
N ASP A 177 -26.91 26.15 -2.59
CA ASP A 177 -26.99 27.58 -2.86
C ASP A 177 -28.44 27.99 -2.65
N GLU A 178 -28.75 28.63 -1.52
CA GLU A 178 -30.08 29.15 -1.22
C GLU A 178 -30.54 30.22 -2.23
N ALA A 179 -29.63 30.78 -3.03
CA ALA A 179 -29.93 31.75 -4.08
C ALA A 179 -30.70 31.17 -5.27
N ALA A 180 -30.77 29.87 -5.45
CA ALA A 180 -31.49 29.24 -6.57
C ALA A 180 -32.97 28.94 -6.27
N LEU A 181 -33.46 29.21 -5.06
CA LEU A 181 -34.84 28.95 -4.63
C LEU A 181 -35.71 30.21 -4.44
N SER A 182 -35.19 31.37 -4.86
CA SER A 182 -35.92 32.66 -4.70
C SER A 182 -36.36 33.30 -6.01
N ASP A 183 -36.69 32.51 -7.05
CA ASP A 183 -37.38 32.95 -8.27
C ASP A 183 -38.69 32.20 -8.47
#